data_6662ffba575aa25e8b6c94e9f6002b41
#
_entry.id   6662ffba575aa25e8b6c94e9f6002b41
#
_cell.length_a   1.000
_cell.length_b   1.000
_cell.length_c   1.000
_cell.angle_alpha   90.00
_cell.angle_beta   90.00
_cell.angle_gamma   90.00
#
_symmetry.space_group_name_H-M   'P 1'
#
loop_
_entity.id
_entity.type
_entity.pdbx_description
1 polymer ?
#
loop_
_entity_poly.entity_id
_entity_poly.type
_entity_poly.pdbx_seq_one_letter_code
_entity_poly.pdbx_strand_id
1 'polypeptide(L)'
;MGGSRPRSGSAVDSLLLAGVKFVTLGSTMANTMILSRSLSLEAYGTYAQGVLLVALGADATVLGLVDAVNYFFNRDRRQDVAREYVNSIFVIQTAVGLVTAVLLVAQRGAIGGYFSNPMLPALVVLLALRPMLTNMTSMFQVLIMSIGRAKAIAIRNIVFSALKFTAVLITALLTSSIAVLFAMLLALDALSVLWFWDCFRRWKYMIRLIRPRWDRIREILAFSLPMAVYVLTASLMRQVGELVIGMHESTQRYAIYANCATILPLDVVSASFLTVIIPIVTRYIAAGRKDRVRLLFRHYLAVGYLTTVTFSVSCFVVAPEAIQVLYGARYLPGYAVFCLYLVTTMVRFASLSLILSAAGRTRTLMVVSLAAVVLNAVLCVALYALMGFVGPAVASVAVNVGMTAVLIRLSLREMDGGLATAFDAGALGLYALSTLAAALGGWALRRALVALGLPALVITVLVMCAVSAAVLLINIKSLAASLRALNSMK
;
A
#
# COMPACT_ATOMS: atom_id res chain seq x y z
N MET A 1 31.44 21.68 -20.54
CA MET A 1 31.20 20.27 -20.86
C MET A 1 29.73 19.98 -20.62
N GLY A 2 28.95 19.87 -21.70
CA GLY A 2 27.51 19.70 -21.68
C GLY A 2 27.16 18.27 -21.25
N GLY A 3 26.77 18.10 -19.99
CA GLY A 3 26.20 16.87 -19.50
C GLY A 3 24.75 16.73 -20.00
N SER A 4 24.56 15.87 -21.00
CA SER A 4 23.23 15.43 -21.43
C SER A 4 22.44 14.92 -20.21
N ARG A 5 21.29 15.55 -19.92
CA ARG A 5 20.32 15.01 -18.96
C ARG A 5 20.02 13.55 -19.34
N PRO A 6 20.04 12.61 -18.39
CA PRO A 6 19.53 11.29 -18.69
C PRO A 6 18.04 11.45 -19.06
N ARG A 7 17.69 10.92 -20.23
CA ARG A 7 16.31 10.81 -20.72
C ARG A 7 15.49 10.12 -19.64
N SER A 8 14.30 10.67 -19.35
CA SER A 8 13.24 10.02 -18.59
C SER A 8 13.23 8.52 -18.84
N GLY A 9 13.20 7.70 -17.76
CA GLY A 9 13.37 6.27 -17.78
C GLY A 9 12.78 5.59 -19.01
N SER A 10 13.55 4.75 -19.66
CA SER A 10 13.10 4.03 -20.86
C SER A 10 11.90 3.14 -20.47
N ALA A 11 11.06 2.80 -21.44
CA ALA A 11 9.96 1.82 -21.23
C ALA A 11 10.48 0.52 -20.60
N VAL A 12 11.75 0.17 -20.90
CA VAL A 12 12.48 -0.96 -20.31
C VAL A 12 12.68 -0.80 -18.81
N ASP A 13 13.06 0.40 -18.32
CA ASP A 13 13.24 0.65 -16.88
C ASP A 13 11.90 0.55 -16.13
N SER A 14 10.82 1.03 -16.74
CA SER A 14 9.47 0.93 -16.16
C SER A 14 8.99 -0.53 -16.09
N LEU A 15 9.21 -1.32 -17.14
CA LEU A 15 8.90 -2.75 -17.16
C LEU A 15 9.76 -3.54 -16.15
N LEU A 16 11.06 -3.23 -16.06
CA LEU A 16 11.94 -3.82 -15.08
C LEU A 16 11.45 -3.57 -13.64
N LEU A 17 11.13 -2.32 -13.31
CA LEU A 17 10.63 -1.97 -11.98
C LEU A 17 9.27 -2.60 -11.68
N ALA A 18 8.38 -2.71 -12.67
CA ALA A 18 7.10 -3.41 -12.52
C ALA A 18 7.33 -4.91 -12.22
N GLY A 19 8.19 -5.58 -12.99
CA GLY A 19 8.54 -6.99 -12.75
C GLY A 19 9.13 -7.20 -11.35
N VAL A 20 10.05 -6.33 -10.93
CA VAL A 20 10.64 -6.36 -9.58
C VAL A 20 9.56 -6.16 -8.50
N LYS A 21 8.59 -5.28 -8.74
CA LYS A 21 7.47 -5.06 -7.81
C LYS A 21 6.63 -6.33 -7.62
N PHE A 22 6.36 -7.09 -8.69
CA PHE A 22 5.65 -8.38 -8.57
C PHE A 22 6.47 -9.40 -7.75
N VAL A 23 7.77 -9.51 -8.00
CA VAL A 23 8.65 -10.41 -7.23
C VAL A 23 8.68 -10.02 -5.75
N THR A 24 8.80 -8.75 -5.44
CA THR A 24 8.82 -8.26 -4.05
C THR A 24 7.48 -8.45 -3.34
N LEU A 25 6.36 -8.25 -4.02
CA LEU A 25 5.02 -8.53 -3.48
C LEU A 25 4.84 -10.04 -3.21
N GLY A 26 5.21 -10.89 -4.16
CA GLY A 26 5.18 -12.34 -3.98
C GLY A 26 6.05 -12.81 -2.81
N SER A 27 7.26 -12.26 -2.69
CA SER A 27 8.14 -12.54 -1.54
C SER A 27 7.53 -12.09 -0.21
N THR A 28 6.88 -10.92 -0.17
CA THR A 28 6.21 -10.44 1.05
C THR A 28 5.05 -11.35 1.45
N MET A 29 4.23 -11.79 0.49
CA MET A 29 3.15 -12.76 0.76
C MET A 29 3.70 -14.08 1.25
N ALA A 30 4.75 -14.63 0.61
CA ALA A 30 5.41 -15.85 1.03
C ALA A 30 5.97 -15.73 2.46
N ASN A 31 6.60 -14.61 2.80
CA ASN A 31 7.08 -14.33 4.16
C ASN A 31 5.94 -14.37 5.19
N THR A 32 4.80 -13.74 4.89
CA THR A 32 3.62 -13.77 5.75
C THR A 32 3.07 -15.19 5.90
N MET A 33 2.97 -15.95 4.80
CA MET A 33 2.52 -17.35 4.82
C MET A 33 3.42 -18.24 5.68
N ILE A 34 4.73 -18.10 5.57
CA ILE A 34 5.70 -18.89 6.35
C ILE A 34 5.59 -18.52 7.83
N LEU A 35 5.67 -17.23 8.17
CA LEU A 35 5.63 -16.78 9.56
C LEU A 35 4.30 -17.11 10.24
N SER A 36 3.18 -16.90 9.54
CA SER A 36 1.85 -17.19 10.09
C SER A 36 1.65 -18.68 10.39
N ARG A 37 2.38 -19.59 9.74
CA ARG A 37 2.29 -21.03 9.94
C ARG A 37 3.31 -21.58 10.91
N SER A 38 4.53 -21.04 10.92
CA SER A 38 5.63 -21.53 11.74
C SER A 38 5.60 -20.99 13.18
N LEU A 39 5.15 -19.76 13.39
CA LEU A 39 5.06 -19.15 14.71
C LEU A 39 3.74 -19.50 15.42
N SER A 40 3.70 -19.49 16.75
CA SER A 40 2.44 -19.49 17.51
C SER A 40 1.62 -18.23 17.19
N LEU A 41 0.29 -18.24 17.43
CA LEU A 41 -0.55 -17.05 17.25
C LEU A 41 -0.10 -15.87 18.09
N GLU A 42 0.39 -16.14 19.32
CA GLU A 42 0.91 -15.11 20.21
C GLU A 42 2.21 -14.51 19.69
N ALA A 43 3.14 -15.37 19.26
CA ALA A 43 4.40 -14.95 18.65
C ALA A 43 4.15 -14.14 17.37
N TYR A 44 3.27 -14.64 16.50
CA TYR A 44 2.92 -13.89 15.28
C TYR A 44 2.20 -12.57 15.59
N GLY A 45 1.33 -12.54 16.60
CA GLY A 45 0.67 -11.30 17.05
C GLY A 45 1.66 -10.26 17.55
N THR A 46 2.65 -10.68 18.33
CA THR A 46 3.74 -9.79 18.77
C THR A 46 4.56 -9.27 17.58
N TYR A 47 4.84 -10.11 16.59
CA TYR A 47 5.48 -9.70 15.35
C TYR A 47 4.63 -8.65 14.60
N ALA A 48 3.33 -8.89 14.44
CA ALA A 48 2.42 -7.98 13.75
C ALA A 48 2.28 -6.63 14.48
N GLN A 49 2.19 -6.63 15.82
CA GLN A 49 2.23 -5.40 16.64
C GLN A 49 3.52 -4.62 16.43
N GLY A 50 4.66 -5.32 16.38
CA GLY A 50 5.95 -4.69 16.09
C GLY A 50 6.01 -4.06 14.68
N VAL A 51 5.45 -4.75 13.68
CA VAL A 51 5.34 -4.22 12.31
C VAL A 51 4.45 -2.98 12.27
N LEU A 52 3.31 -3.00 12.97
CA LEU A 52 2.42 -1.83 13.09
C LEU A 52 3.16 -0.63 13.72
N LEU A 53 3.91 -0.84 14.81
CA LEU A 53 4.69 0.21 15.45
C LEU A 53 5.73 0.84 14.52
N VAL A 54 6.44 0.00 13.74
CA VAL A 54 7.39 0.49 12.73
C VAL A 54 6.68 1.30 11.65
N ALA A 55 5.53 0.83 11.17
CA ALA A 55 4.75 1.53 10.16
C ALA A 55 4.25 2.89 10.67
N LEU A 56 3.64 2.93 11.86
CA LEU A 56 3.19 4.18 12.51
C LEU A 56 4.35 5.15 12.73
N GLY A 57 5.48 4.65 13.24
CA GLY A 57 6.67 5.47 13.45
C GLY A 57 7.24 6.01 12.12
N ALA A 58 7.27 5.21 11.06
CA ALA A 58 7.71 5.66 9.75
C ALA A 58 6.78 6.73 9.17
N ASP A 59 5.47 6.50 9.23
CA ASP A 59 4.47 7.45 8.72
C ASP A 59 4.46 8.77 9.49
N ALA A 60 4.64 8.72 10.81
CA ALA A 60 4.74 9.93 11.65
C ALA A 60 6.02 10.73 11.37
N THR A 61 7.10 10.08 10.96
CA THR A 61 8.42 10.72 10.82
C THR A 61 8.81 11.02 9.39
N VAL A 62 8.06 10.53 8.39
CA VAL A 62 8.35 10.82 6.97
C VAL A 62 8.17 12.30 6.64
N LEU A 63 7.28 13.00 7.33
CA LEU A 63 7.04 14.46 7.23
C LEU A 63 6.95 14.98 5.78
N GLY A 64 6.53 14.15 4.79
CA GLY A 64 6.54 14.51 3.38
C GLY A 64 7.93 14.69 2.76
N LEU A 65 9.00 14.30 3.48
CA LEU A 65 10.38 14.53 3.05
C LEU A 65 10.76 13.70 1.83
N VAL A 66 10.12 12.57 1.60
CA VAL A 66 10.30 11.75 0.39
C VAL A 66 9.91 12.55 -0.86
N ASP A 67 8.76 13.24 -0.82
CA ASP A 67 8.31 14.11 -1.91
C ASP A 67 9.18 15.36 -2.05
N ALA A 68 9.67 15.89 -0.91
CA ALA A 68 10.59 17.02 -0.88
C ALA A 68 11.90 16.69 -1.61
N VAL A 69 12.46 15.47 -1.44
CA VAL A 69 13.65 15.03 -2.21
C VAL A 69 13.40 15.15 -3.71
N ASN A 70 12.26 14.63 -4.19
CA ASN A 70 11.92 14.70 -5.61
C ASN A 70 11.75 16.15 -6.10
N TYR A 71 11.02 16.96 -5.34
CA TYR A 71 10.73 18.34 -5.70
C TYR A 71 11.98 19.20 -5.76
N PHE A 72 12.74 19.27 -4.67
CA PHE A 72 13.92 20.15 -4.58
C PHE A 72 15.08 19.68 -5.45
N PHE A 73 15.22 18.36 -5.68
CA PHE A 73 16.21 17.83 -6.60
C PHE A 73 15.94 18.22 -8.06
N ASN A 74 14.68 18.23 -8.49
CA ASN A 74 14.31 18.50 -9.88
C ASN A 74 13.98 19.98 -10.15
N ARG A 75 13.72 20.78 -9.11
CA ARG A 75 13.38 22.21 -9.22
C ARG A 75 14.56 23.06 -9.68
N ASP A 76 15.72 22.85 -9.10
CA ASP A 76 16.88 23.68 -9.35
C ASP A 76 17.77 23.07 -10.43
N ARG A 77 18.19 23.91 -11.40
CA ARG A 77 19.11 23.48 -12.48
C ARG A 77 20.55 23.38 -11.99
N ARG A 78 20.92 24.09 -10.92
CA ARG A 78 22.25 24.07 -10.33
C ARG A 78 22.38 22.88 -9.39
N GLN A 79 23.25 21.96 -9.73
CA GLN A 79 23.46 20.72 -8.99
C GLN A 79 23.98 20.94 -7.56
N ASP A 80 24.73 22.00 -7.31
CA ASP A 80 25.24 22.39 -5.98
C ASP A 80 24.09 22.75 -5.05
N VAL A 81 23.13 23.57 -5.51
CA VAL A 81 21.95 23.98 -4.75
C VAL A 81 21.03 22.77 -4.50
N ALA A 82 20.75 21.96 -5.52
CA ALA A 82 19.96 20.75 -5.37
C ALA A 82 20.57 19.79 -4.32
N ARG A 83 21.90 19.63 -4.31
CA ARG A 83 22.61 18.83 -3.29
C ARG A 83 22.47 19.41 -1.87
N GLU A 84 22.52 20.73 -1.73
CA GLU A 84 22.35 21.39 -0.43
C GLU A 84 20.96 21.09 0.16
N TYR A 85 19.89 21.15 -0.66
CA TYR A 85 18.56 20.76 -0.23
C TYR A 85 18.47 19.29 0.17
N VAL A 86 18.98 18.40 -0.68
CA VAL A 86 18.97 16.95 -0.41
C VAL A 86 19.72 16.66 0.90
N ASN A 87 20.93 17.23 1.09
CA ASN A 87 21.66 17.06 2.35
C ASN A 87 20.86 17.55 3.56
N SER A 88 20.23 18.72 3.45
CA SER A 88 19.39 19.28 4.54
C SER A 88 18.21 18.36 4.86
N ILE A 89 17.56 17.79 3.84
CA ILE A 89 16.45 16.85 4.01
C ILE A 89 16.93 15.57 4.75
N PHE A 90 18.08 15.03 4.39
CA PHE A 90 18.63 13.86 5.06
C PHE A 90 19.03 14.16 6.53
N VAL A 91 19.53 15.36 6.82
CA VAL A 91 19.80 15.78 8.20
C VAL A 91 18.52 15.88 9.02
N ILE A 92 17.46 16.50 8.46
CA ILE A 92 16.15 16.61 9.11
C ILE A 92 15.60 15.21 9.41
N GLN A 93 15.62 14.31 8.40
CA GLN A 93 15.13 12.93 8.57
C GLN A 93 15.91 12.16 9.63
N THR A 94 17.24 12.31 9.66
CA THR A 94 18.07 11.67 10.69
C THR A 94 17.72 12.20 12.08
N ALA A 95 17.62 13.51 12.25
CA ALA A 95 17.30 14.13 13.54
C ALA A 95 15.92 13.70 14.04
N VAL A 96 14.88 13.81 13.17
CA VAL A 96 13.51 13.40 13.51
C VAL A 96 13.44 11.90 13.81
N GLY A 97 14.12 11.08 13.00
CA GLY A 97 14.16 9.63 13.19
C GLY A 97 14.84 9.21 14.50
N LEU A 98 15.94 9.87 14.89
CA LEU A 98 16.60 9.61 16.16
C LEU A 98 15.74 10.05 17.36
N VAL A 99 15.11 11.22 17.29
CA VAL A 99 14.17 11.68 18.32
C VAL A 99 13.04 10.67 18.50
N THR A 100 12.47 10.19 17.39
CA THR A 100 11.41 9.18 17.44
C THR A 100 11.91 7.86 18.02
N ALA A 101 13.12 7.42 17.67
CA ALA A 101 13.70 6.21 18.25
C ALA A 101 13.85 6.34 19.78
N VAL A 102 14.35 7.47 20.26
CA VAL A 102 14.44 7.76 21.70
C VAL A 102 13.07 7.75 22.36
N LEU A 103 12.08 8.41 21.75
CA LEU A 103 10.71 8.45 22.29
C LEU A 103 10.07 7.05 22.34
N LEU A 104 10.24 6.21 21.31
CA LEU A 104 9.75 4.83 21.32
C LEU A 104 10.37 4.02 22.44
N VAL A 105 11.68 4.12 22.63
CA VAL A 105 12.38 3.43 23.73
C VAL A 105 11.94 3.95 25.09
N ALA A 106 11.79 5.27 25.25
CA ALA A 106 11.33 5.87 26.50
C ALA A 106 9.90 5.43 26.87
N GLN A 107 9.04 5.30 25.88
CA GLN A 107 7.62 4.91 26.06
C GLN A 107 7.37 3.40 25.94
N ARG A 108 8.39 2.57 25.87
CA ARG A 108 8.25 1.12 25.67
C ARG A 108 7.29 0.43 26.64
N GLY A 109 7.27 0.87 27.91
CA GLY A 109 6.35 0.35 28.92
C GLY A 109 4.89 0.70 28.64
N ALA A 110 4.60 1.95 28.27
CA ALA A 110 3.28 2.40 27.88
C ALA A 110 2.79 1.68 26.61
N ILE A 111 3.68 1.44 25.64
CA ILE A 111 3.39 0.67 24.41
C ILE A 111 3.02 -0.77 24.78
N GLY A 112 3.79 -1.43 25.66
CA GLY A 112 3.47 -2.78 26.15
C GLY A 112 2.13 -2.85 26.87
N GLY A 113 1.82 -1.83 27.69
CA GLY A 113 0.53 -1.72 28.38
C GLY A 113 -0.64 -1.51 27.41
N TYR A 114 -0.47 -0.65 26.39
CA TYR A 114 -1.49 -0.42 25.37
C TYR A 114 -1.91 -1.69 24.63
N PHE A 115 -0.94 -2.52 24.25
CA PHE A 115 -1.16 -3.78 23.55
C PHE A 115 -1.38 -4.98 24.49
N SER A 116 -1.36 -4.77 25.80
CA SER A 116 -1.40 -5.85 26.80
C SER A 116 -0.42 -6.99 26.49
N ASN A 117 0.78 -6.63 26.00
CA ASN A 117 1.80 -7.58 25.57
C ASN A 117 3.12 -7.36 26.32
N PRO A 118 3.48 -8.26 27.26
CA PRO A 118 4.69 -8.11 28.08
C PRO A 118 6.00 -8.32 27.30
N MET A 119 5.97 -8.95 26.12
CA MET A 119 7.16 -9.14 25.30
C MET A 119 7.53 -7.89 24.49
N LEU A 120 6.55 -7.05 24.19
CA LEU A 120 6.72 -5.91 23.29
C LEU A 120 7.73 -4.87 23.78
N PRO A 121 7.78 -4.47 25.08
CA PRO A 121 8.74 -3.49 25.57
C PRO A 121 10.21 -3.81 25.29
N ALA A 122 10.59 -5.09 25.37
CA ALA A 122 11.95 -5.53 25.05
C ALA A 122 12.24 -5.44 23.54
N LEU A 123 11.25 -5.77 22.71
CA LEU A 123 11.36 -5.73 21.26
C LEU A 123 11.36 -4.32 20.69
N VAL A 124 10.71 -3.35 21.35
CA VAL A 124 10.69 -1.93 20.92
C VAL A 124 12.11 -1.39 20.76
N VAL A 125 13.07 -1.82 21.57
CA VAL A 125 14.47 -1.40 21.44
C VAL A 125 15.06 -1.77 20.07
N LEU A 126 14.74 -2.98 19.57
CA LEU A 126 15.17 -3.44 18.23
C LEU A 126 14.39 -2.75 17.10
N LEU A 127 13.16 -2.31 17.39
CA LEU A 127 12.28 -1.70 16.41
C LEU A 127 12.50 -0.21 16.26
N ALA A 128 13.03 0.46 17.29
CA ALA A 128 13.04 1.93 17.42
C ALA A 128 13.75 2.65 16.27
N LEU A 129 14.83 2.10 15.71
CA LEU A 129 15.56 2.68 14.58
C LEU A 129 14.96 2.35 13.20
N ARG A 130 14.12 1.34 13.12
CA ARG A 130 13.59 0.87 11.82
C ARG A 130 12.75 1.92 11.07
N PRO A 131 11.89 2.74 11.73
CA PRO A 131 11.18 3.84 11.06
C PRO A 131 12.13 4.78 10.31
N MET A 132 13.22 5.21 10.97
CA MET A 132 14.24 6.08 10.35
C MET A 132 14.91 5.41 9.16
N LEU A 133 15.36 4.16 9.29
CA LEU A 133 16.02 3.41 8.22
C LEU A 133 15.10 3.16 7.02
N THR A 134 13.82 2.89 7.28
CA THR A 134 12.78 2.72 6.25
C THR A 134 12.58 4.00 5.45
N ASN A 135 12.44 5.15 6.13
CA ASN A 135 12.28 6.44 5.49
C ASN A 135 13.53 6.86 4.71
N MET A 136 14.73 6.66 5.28
CA MET A 136 15.99 6.88 4.56
C MET A 136 16.08 6.05 3.28
N THR A 137 15.73 4.77 3.36
CA THR A 137 15.69 3.88 2.19
C THR A 137 14.75 4.41 1.11
N SER A 138 13.56 4.88 1.49
CA SER A 138 12.58 5.46 0.56
C SER A 138 13.11 6.74 -0.10
N MET A 139 13.75 7.62 0.67
CA MET A 139 14.38 8.85 0.15
C MET A 139 15.53 8.54 -0.82
N PHE A 140 16.38 7.57 -0.49
CA PHE A 140 17.43 7.11 -1.41
C PHE A 140 16.88 6.57 -2.73
N GLN A 141 15.78 5.80 -2.67
CA GLN A 141 15.15 5.29 -3.89
C GLN A 141 14.64 6.43 -4.79
N VAL A 142 13.98 7.43 -4.21
CA VAL A 142 13.50 8.60 -4.96
C VAL A 142 14.67 9.38 -5.57
N LEU A 143 15.74 9.59 -4.82
CA LEU A 143 16.94 10.27 -5.32
C LEU A 143 17.60 9.49 -6.47
N ILE A 144 17.71 8.17 -6.35
CA ILE A 144 18.29 7.29 -7.38
C ILE A 144 17.44 7.33 -8.66
N MET A 145 16.10 7.35 -8.52
CA MET A 145 15.19 7.53 -9.66
C MET A 145 15.43 8.88 -10.35
N SER A 146 15.55 9.95 -9.56
CA SER A 146 15.81 11.29 -10.09
C SER A 146 17.17 11.43 -10.79
N ILE A 147 18.16 10.62 -10.39
CA ILE A 147 19.48 10.53 -11.07
C ILE A 147 19.43 9.63 -12.31
N GLY A 148 18.32 8.92 -12.57
CA GLY A 148 18.15 8.05 -13.73
C GLY A 148 18.85 6.68 -13.61
N ARG A 149 19.04 6.17 -12.39
CA ARG A 149 19.71 4.88 -12.11
C ARG A 149 18.76 3.79 -11.60
N ALA A 150 17.60 3.64 -12.22
CA ALA A 150 16.53 2.71 -11.83
C ALA A 150 17.01 1.26 -11.63
N LYS A 151 18.01 0.80 -12.42
CA LYS A 151 18.59 -0.55 -12.27
C LYS A 151 19.15 -0.82 -10.88
N ALA A 152 19.74 0.16 -10.21
CA ALA A 152 20.27 -0.01 -8.86
C ALA A 152 19.15 -0.31 -7.86
N ILE A 153 17.98 0.34 -8.01
CA ILE A 153 16.79 0.07 -7.19
C ILE A 153 16.30 -1.35 -7.45
N ALA A 154 16.22 -1.77 -8.71
CA ALA A 154 15.79 -3.12 -9.09
C ALA A 154 16.69 -4.20 -8.45
N ILE A 155 18.00 -4.08 -8.58
CA ILE A 155 18.97 -5.01 -7.99
C ILE A 155 18.81 -5.04 -6.47
N ARG A 156 18.78 -3.87 -5.82
CA ARG A 156 18.60 -3.79 -4.36
C ARG A 156 17.30 -4.49 -3.93
N ASN A 157 16.18 -4.20 -4.59
CA ASN A 157 14.91 -4.77 -4.18
C ASN A 157 14.88 -6.29 -4.29
N ILE A 158 15.47 -6.87 -5.34
CA ILE A 158 15.58 -8.33 -5.50
C ILE A 158 16.49 -8.92 -4.41
N VAL A 159 17.70 -8.38 -4.25
CA VAL A 159 18.67 -8.89 -3.27
C VAL A 159 18.11 -8.82 -1.85
N PHE A 160 17.58 -7.67 -1.45
CA PHE A 160 17.05 -7.51 -0.08
C PHE A 160 15.73 -8.27 0.14
N SER A 161 14.92 -8.51 -0.90
CA SER A 161 13.78 -9.42 -0.78
C SER A 161 14.24 -10.85 -0.54
N ALA A 162 15.28 -11.32 -1.24
CA ALA A 162 15.86 -12.63 -1.02
C ALA A 162 16.48 -12.76 0.39
N LEU A 163 17.22 -11.74 0.85
CA LEU A 163 17.80 -11.72 2.20
C LEU A 163 16.71 -11.70 3.29
N LYS A 164 15.64 -10.93 3.11
CA LYS A 164 14.49 -10.94 4.04
C LYS A 164 13.79 -12.29 4.05
N PHE A 165 13.62 -12.91 2.89
CA PHE A 165 13.05 -14.26 2.78
C PHE A 165 13.93 -15.28 3.51
N THR A 166 15.24 -15.21 3.35
CA THR A 166 16.20 -16.07 4.09
C THR A 166 16.10 -15.84 5.61
N ALA A 167 16.00 -14.58 6.07
CA ALA A 167 15.83 -14.28 7.49
C ALA A 167 14.52 -14.89 8.05
N VAL A 168 13.44 -14.84 7.28
CA VAL A 168 12.17 -15.49 7.63
C VAL A 168 12.33 -17.02 7.70
N LEU A 169 13.00 -17.64 6.73
CA LEU A 169 13.27 -19.08 6.73
C LEU A 169 14.12 -19.50 7.93
N ILE A 170 15.18 -18.76 8.25
CA ILE A 170 16.03 -19.03 9.44
C ILE A 170 15.16 -18.97 10.70
N THR A 171 14.30 -17.96 10.82
CA THR A 171 13.40 -17.84 11.98
C THR A 171 12.43 -19.00 12.03
N ALA A 172 11.81 -19.36 10.91
CA ALA A 172 10.79 -20.40 10.84
C ALA A 172 11.35 -21.82 11.13
N LEU A 173 12.57 -22.09 10.68
CA LEU A 173 13.15 -23.44 10.72
C LEU A 173 14.10 -23.68 11.89
N LEU A 174 14.79 -22.63 12.36
CA LEU A 174 15.89 -22.80 13.31
C LEU A 174 15.65 -22.19 14.69
N THR A 175 15.02 -21.00 14.76
CA THR A 175 15.00 -20.26 16.04
C THR A 175 13.61 -20.08 16.63
N SER A 176 12.57 -19.95 15.82
CA SER A 176 11.20 -19.58 16.22
C SER A 176 11.14 -18.30 17.10
N SER A 177 12.23 -17.50 17.12
CA SER A 177 12.40 -16.33 17.97
C SER A 177 12.10 -15.04 17.20
N ILE A 178 11.11 -14.26 17.67
CA ILE A 178 10.75 -12.98 17.11
C ILE A 178 11.87 -11.94 17.31
N ALA A 179 12.59 -12.02 18.44
CA ALA A 179 13.70 -11.11 18.72
C ALA A 179 14.82 -11.29 17.69
N VAL A 180 15.17 -12.54 17.34
CA VAL A 180 16.14 -12.84 16.28
C VAL A 180 15.65 -12.34 14.93
N LEU A 181 14.37 -12.53 14.59
CA LEU A 181 13.79 -12.01 13.34
C LEU A 181 13.92 -10.49 13.27
N PHE A 182 13.53 -9.77 14.34
CA PHE A 182 13.61 -8.30 14.35
C PHE A 182 15.06 -7.80 14.32
N ALA A 183 15.99 -8.47 14.98
CA ALA A 183 17.41 -8.16 14.89
C ALA A 183 17.95 -8.32 13.45
N MET A 184 17.60 -9.44 12.79
CA MET A 184 17.97 -9.64 11.38
C MET A 184 17.34 -8.59 10.46
N LEU A 185 16.06 -8.27 10.65
CA LEU A 185 15.39 -7.24 9.85
C LEU A 185 16.00 -5.84 10.07
N LEU A 186 16.36 -5.49 11.31
CA LEU A 186 17.06 -4.24 11.62
C LEU A 186 18.43 -4.20 10.93
N ALA A 187 19.19 -5.29 11.01
CA ALA A 187 20.49 -5.40 10.34
C ALA A 187 20.37 -5.26 8.81
N LEU A 188 19.33 -5.88 8.21
CA LEU A 188 19.05 -5.75 6.78
C LEU A 188 18.63 -4.33 6.39
N ASP A 189 17.80 -3.65 7.21
CA ASP A 189 17.41 -2.28 6.94
C ASP A 189 18.64 -1.34 7.05
N ALA A 190 19.53 -1.53 8.04
CA ALA A 190 20.80 -0.81 8.15
C ALA A 190 21.74 -1.10 6.96
N LEU A 191 21.89 -2.38 6.60
CA LEU A 191 22.71 -2.78 5.44
C LEU A 191 22.18 -2.17 4.14
N SER A 192 20.86 -2.04 3.98
CA SER A 192 20.23 -1.37 2.84
C SER A 192 20.62 0.11 2.74
N VAL A 193 20.63 0.81 3.86
CA VAL A 193 21.06 2.22 3.93
C VAL A 193 22.54 2.33 3.59
N LEU A 194 23.39 1.47 4.15
CA LEU A 194 24.82 1.42 3.87
C LEU A 194 25.11 1.11 2.38
N TRP A 195 24.35 0.19 1.80
CA TRP A 195 24.49 -0.17 0.38
C TRP A 195 24.16 1.01 -0.53
N PHE A 196 23.10 1.74 -0.27
CA PHE A 196 22.78 2.97 -1.01
C PHE A 196 23.87 4.03 -0.82
N TRP A 197 24.36 4.20 0.41
CA TRP A 197 25.44 5.14 0.70
C TRP A 197 26.70 4.82 -0.11
N ASP A 198 27.10 3.54 -0.20
CA ASP A 198 28.23 3.10 -1.01
C ASP A 198 27.98 3.35 -2.51
N CYS A 199 26.78 3.11 -3.02
CA CYS A 199 26.39 3.45 -4.39
C CYS A 199 26.58 4.94 -4.67
N PHE A 200 26.12 5.83 -3.79
CA PHE A 200 26.30 7.28 -3.96
C PHE A 200 27.78 7.69 -3.89
N ARG A 201 28.55 7.07 -3.02
CA ARG A 201 30.00 7.29 -2.94
C ARG A 201 30.69 6.92 -4.26
N ARG A 202 30.40 5.75 -4.81
CA ARG A 202 30.97 5.29 -6.10
C ARG A 202 30.54 6.18 -7.27
N TRP A 203 29.35 6.74 -7.25
CA TRP A 203 28.87 7.66 -8.28
C TRP A 203 29.35 9.09 -8.09
N LYS A 204 30.22 9.34 -7.12
CA LYS A 204 30.73 10.69 -6.75
C LYS A 204 29.60 11.69 -6.42
N TYR A 205 28.43 11.19 -6.04
CA TYR A 205 27.30 11.96 -5.55
C TYR A 205 27.26 11.86 -4.02
N MET A 206 28.14 12.61 -3.34
CA MET A 206 28.24 12.51 -1.89
C MET A 206 27.09 13.25 -1.21
N ILE A 207 26.32 12.50 -0.41
CA ILE A 207 25.39 13.05 0.56
C ILE A 207 26.20 13.32 1.82
N ARG A 208 26.22 14.57 2.28
CA ARG A 208 26.96 15.00 3.46
C ARG A 208 25.96 15.43 4.53
N LEU A 209 26.10 14.93 5.73
CA LEU A 209 25.34 15.41 6.91
C LEU A 209 26.01 16.71 7.42
N ILE A 210 25.82 17.80 6.68
CA ILE A 210 26.35 19.12 7.01
C ILE A 210 25.23 19.89 7.75
N ARG A 211 25.61 20.80 8.64
CA ARG A 211 24.63 21.69 9.30
C ARG A 211 23.81 22.42 8.24
N PRO A 212 22.49 22.17 8.16
CA PRO A 212 21.65 22.84 7.20
C PRO A 212 21.47 24.31 7.58
N ARG A 213 21.35 25.19 6.59
CA ARG A 213 20.98 26.59 6.81
C ARG A 213 19.52 26.67 7.24
N TRP A 214 19.24 27.54 8.22
CA TRP A 214 17.88 27.69 8.75
C TRP A 214 16.86 28.05 7.68
N ASP A 215 17.24 28.91 6.71
CA ASP A 215 16.38 29.28 5.58
C ASP A 215 15.93 28.05 4.78
N ARG A 216 16.86 27.11 4.55
CA ARG A 216 16.57 25.86 3.82
C ARG A 216 15.64 24.94 4.61
N ILE A 217 15.86 24.82 5.93
CA ILE A 217 14.98 24.03 6.80
C ILE A 217 13.55 24.57 6.71
N ARG A 218 13.39 25.88 6.84
CA ARG A 218 12.08 26.52 6.80
C ARG A 218 11.36 26.29 5.46
N GLU A 219 12.10 26.42 4.34
CA GLU A 219 11.54 26.19 3.00
C GLU A 219 11.16 24.73 2.79
N ILE A 220 12.00 23.77 3.21
CA ILE A 220 11.73 22.34 3.15
C ILE A 220 10.48 22.00 3.97
N LEU A 221 10.40 22.46 5.23
CA LEU A 221 9.25 22.16 6.09
C LEU A 221 7.96 22.84 5.61
N ALA A 222 8.04 24.05 5.08
CA ALA A 222 6.86 24.72 4.49
C ALA A 222 6.26 23.94 3.31
N PHE A 223 7.12 23.28 2.51
CA PHE A 223 6.69 22.40 1.43
C PHE A 223 6.21 21.05 1.93
N SER A 224 6.97 20.42 2.84
CA SER A 224 6.78 19.01 3.19
C SER A 224 5.67 18.77 4.23
N LEU A 225 5.41 19.70 5.18
CA LEU A 225 4.39 19.51 6.21
C LEU A 225 2.96 19.34 5.66
N PRO A 226 2.48 20.10 4.67
CA PRO A 226 1.19 19.82 4.06
C PRO A 226 1.10 18.43 3.42
N MET A 227 2.18 17.97 2.79
CA MET A 227 2.27 16.62 2.22
C MET A 227 2.28 15.56 3.31
N ALA A 228 2.95 15.83 4.44
CA ALA A 228 2.96 14.95 5.60
C ALA A 228 1.56 14.65 6.13
N VAL A 229 0.71 15.66 6.25
CA VAL A 229 -0.68 15.50 6.70
C VAL A 229 -1.45 14.58 5.75
N TYR A 230 -1.29 14.75 4.45
CA TYR A 230 -1.94 13.90 3.45
C TYR A 230 -1.48 12.43 3.55
N VAL A 231 -0.17 12.19 3.59
CA VAL A 231 0.41 10.83 3.67
C VAL A 231 0.01 10.16 4.98
N LEU A 232 0.12 10.87 6.11
CA LEU A 232 -0.26 10.36 7.43
C LEU A 232 -1.75 9.99 7.48
N THR A 233 -2.61 10.83 6.92
CA THR A 233 -4.05 10.58 6.85
C THR A 233 -4.36 9.30 6.07
N ALA A 234 -3.72 9.10 4.91
CA ALA A 234 -3.91 7.91 4.09
C ALA A 234 -3.41 6.63 4.79
N SER A 235 -2.36 6.73 5.61
CA SER A 235 -1.81 5.61 6.36
C SER A 235 -2.67 5.27 7.58
N LEU A 236 -3.04 6.25 8.38
CA LEU A 236 -3.92 6.06 9.54
C LEU A 236 -5.24 5.42 9.15
N MET A 237 -5.80 5.75 7.99
CA MET A 237 -7.02 5.13 7.49
C MET A 237 -6.93 3.60 7.42
N ARG A 238 -5.75 3.04 7.20
CA ARG A 238 -5.51 1.59 7.16
C ARG A 238 -5.24 1.00 8.54
N GLN A 239 -4.65 1.76 9.46
CA GLN A 239 -4.09 1.27 10.72
C GLN A 239 -5.03 1.45 11.91
N VAL A 240 -6.04 2.34 11.82
CA VAL A 240 -6.96 2.62 12.94
C VAL A 240 -7.66 1.36 13.45
N GLY A 241 -8.12 0.49 12.54
CA GLY A 241 -8.76 -0.77 12.94
C GLY A 241 -7.84 -1.68 13.75
N GLU A 242 -6.56 -1.79 13.32
CA GLU A 242 -5.55 -2.56 14.05
C GLU A 242 -5.21 -1.95 15.41
N LEU A 243 -5.19 -0.62 15.52
CA LEU A 243 -4.98 0.07 16.80
C LEU A 243 -6.12 -0.23 17.79
N VAL A 244 -7.37 -0.13 17.36
CA VAL A 244 -8.52 -0.42 18.23
C VAL A 244 -8.51 -1.88 18.69
N ILE A 245 -8.25 -2.83 17.80
CA ILE A 245 -8.12 -4.25 18.14
C ILE A 245 -6.93 -4.50 19.06
N GLY A 246 -5.79 -3.85 18.79
CA GLY A 246 -4.58 -3.99 19.62
C GLY A 246 -4.76 -3.52 21.06
N MET A 247 -5.65 -2.54 21.29
CA MET A 247 -5.95 -2.04 22.62
C MET A 247 -6.88 -2.96 23.44
N HIS A 248 -7.82 -3.65 22.76
CA HIS A 248 -8.92 -4.32 23.44
C HIS A 248 -8.86 -5.85 23.39
N GLU A 249 -8.09 -6.41 22.47
CA GLU A 249 -8.06 -7.84 22.22
C GLU A 249 -6.73 -8.47 22.64
N SER A 250 -6.73 -9.78 22.88
CA SER A 250 -5.49 -10.52 23.16
C SER A 250 -4.54 -10.50 21.94
N THR A 251 -3.24 -10.66 22.20
CA THR A 251 -2.22 -10.74 21.14
C THR A 251 -2.54 -11.81 20.10
N GLN A 252 -3.16 -12.93 20.51
CA GLN A 252 -3.58 -13.99 19.59
C GLN A 252 -4.71 -13.55 18.67
N ARG A 253 -5.74 -12.87 19.21
CA ARG A 253 -6.85 -12.33 18.41
C ARG A 253 -6.39 -11.18 17.53
N TYR A 254 -5.47 -10.35 18.03
CA TYR A 254 -4.81 -9.35 17.20
C TYR A 254 -4.11 -9.97 15.98
N ALA A 255 -3.39 -11.10 16.16
CA ALA A 255 -2.75 -11.81 15.04
C ALA A 255 -3.74 -12.20 13.94
N ILE A 256 -4.90 -12.73 14.36
CA ILE A 256 -5.97 -13.13 13.43
C ILE A 256 -6.50 -11.91 12.68
N TYR A 257 -6.78 -10.82 13.41
CA TYR A 257 -7.28 -9.58 12.80
C TYR A 257 -6.27 -9.00 11.81
N ALA A 258 -5.03 -8.80 12.22
CA ALA A 258 -3.98 -8.18 11.41
C ALA A 258 -3.77 -8.89 10.05
N ASN A 259 -3.78 -10.23 10.05
CA ASN A 259 -3.69 -10.99 8.81
C ASN A 259 -4.96 -10.91 7.95
N CYS A 260 -6.13 -11.04 8.57
CA CYS A 260 -7.40 -11.01 7.84
C CYS A 260 -7.79 -9.60 7.38
N ALA A 261 -7.31 -8.55 8.07
CA ALA A 261 -7.49 -7.14 7.68
C ALA A 261 -6.50 -6.66 6.62
N THR A 262 -5.57 -7.52 6.18
CA THR A 262 -4.61 -7.17 5.14
C THR A 262 -5.31 -7.00 3.80
N ILE A 263 -5.14 -5.82 3.17
CA ILE A 263 -5.62 -5.59 1.80
C ILE A 263 -4.73 -6.37 0.85
N LEU A 264 -5.31 -7.39 0.22
CA LEU A 264 -4.60 -8.15 -0.82
C LEU A 264 -4.35 -7.24 -2.04
N PRO A 265 -3.19 -7.38 -2.73
CA PRO A 265 -2.83 -6.52 -3.87
C PRO A 265 -3.60 -6.88 -5.15
N LEU A 266 -4.93 -7.01 -5.05
CA LEU A 266 -5.81 -7.37 -6.17
C LEU A 266 -6.04 -6.20 -7.14
N ASP A 267 -5.69 -4.98 -6.72
CA ASP A 267 -5.81 -3.74 -7.49
C ASP A 267 -4.54 -3.38 -8.28
N VAL A 268 -3.53 -4.25 -8.30
CA VAL A 268 -2.22 -3.99 -8.96
C VAL A 268 -2.38 -3.55 -10.41
N VAL A 269 -3.33 -4.15 -11.14
CA VAL A 269 -3.57 -3.82 -12.54
C VAL A 269 -4.11 -2.40 -12.65
N SER A 270 -5.18 -2.05 -11.94
CA SER A 270 -5.77 -0.70 -11.98
C SER A 270 -4.80 0.36 -11.47
N ALA A 271 -4.03 0.07 -10.42
CA ALA A 271 -3.01 0.96 -9.88
C ALA A 271 -1.86 1.23 -10.89
N SER A 272 -1.50 0.24 -11.70
CA SER A 272 -0.46 0.40 -12.72
C SER A 272 -0.85 1.39 -13.83
N PHE A 273 -2.14 1.50 -14.13
CA PHE A 273 -2.63 2.46 -15.13
C PHE A 273 -2.59 3.91 -14.63
N LEU A 274 -2.62 4.15 -13.32
CA LEU A 274 -2.61 5.52 -12.76
C LEU A 274 -1.41 6.33 -13.20
N THR A 275 -0.22 5.74 -13.20
CA THR A 275 1.02 6.43 -13.58
C THR A 275 1.00 6.95 -15.02
N VAL A 276 0.24 6.29 -15.89
CA VAL A 276 0.08 6.66 -17.31
C VAL A 276 -1.09 7.62 -17.50
N ILE A 277 -2.20 7.39 -16.78
CA ILE A 277 -3.45 8.13 -17.00
C ILE A 277 -3.42 9.53 -16.38
N ILE A 278 -2.81 9.71 -15.19
CA ILE A 278 -2.76 11.00 -14.51
C ILE A 278 -2.21 12.12 -15.40
N PRO A 279 -1.04 12.00 -16.07
CA PRO A 279 -0.53 13.06 -16.94
C PRO A 279 -1.44 13.36 -18.14
N ILE A 280 -2.14 12.35 -18.68
CA ILE A 280 -3.05 12.51 -19.81
C ILE A 280 -4.31 13.27 -19.38
N VAL A 281 -4.91 12.88 -18.26
CA VAL A 281 -6.08 13.55 -17.69
C VAL A 281 -5.75 15.00 -17.34
N THR A 282 -4.58 15.26 -16.73
CA THR A 282 -4.13 16.63 -16.40
C THR A 282 -4.04 17.50 -17.65
N ARG A 283 -3.47 16.97 -18.75
CA ARG A 283 -3.41 17.70 -20.04
C ARG A 283 -4.80 17.99 -20.61
N TYR A 284 -5.72 17.03 -20.56
CA TYR A 284 -7.08 17.22 -21.08
C TYR A 284 -7.89 18.22 -20.25
N ILE A 285 -7.74 18.19 -18.92
CA ILE A 285 -8.37 19.18 -18.02
C ILE A 285 -7.83 20.58 -18.31
N ALA A 286 -6.50 20.74 -18.42
CA ALA A 286 -5.86 22.02 -18.74
C ALA A 286 -6.29 22.56 -20.12
N ALA A 287 -6.58 21.68 -21.08
CA ALA A 287 -7.06 22.03 -22.41
C ALA A 287 -8.60 22.21 -22.49
N GLY A 288 -9.33 22.11 -21.38
CA GLY A 288 -10.80 22.22 -21.33
C GLY A 288 -11.55 21.04 -22.01
N ARG A 289 -10.86 19.95 -22.36
CA ARG A 289 -11.43 18.81 -23.12
C ARG A 289 -12.10 17.79 -22.20
N LYS A 290 -13.15 18.25 -21.48
CA LYS A 290 -13.86 17.44 -20.47
C LYS A 290 -14.48 16.16 -21.04
N ASP A 291 -14.89 16.16 -22.32
CA ASP A 291 -15.41 14.96 -22.98
C ASP A 291 -14.39 13.83 -23.06
N ARG A 292 -13.14 14.18 -23.37
CA ARG A 292 -12.04 13.21 -23.41
C ARG A 292 -11.71 12.67 -22.01
N VAL A 293 -11.79 13.54 -21.00
CA VAL A 293 -11.61 13.14 -19.59
C VAL A 293 -12.68 12.13 -19.18
N ARG A 294 -13.96 12.39 -19.49
CA ARG A 294 -15.09 11.49 -19.21
C ARG A 294 -14.90 10.13 -19.87
N LEU A 295 -14.56 10.12 -21.15
CA LEU A 295 -14.32 8.90 -21.90
C LEU A 295 -13.18 8.06 -21.33
N LEU A 296 -12.04 8.71 -21.01
CA LEU A 296 -10.89 8.06 -20.43
C LEU A 296 -11.18 7.51 -19.03
N PHE A 297 -11.89 8.28 -18.19
CA PHE A 297 -12.30 7.87 -16.86
C PHE A 297 -13.24 6.65 -16.91
N ARG A 298 -14.21 6.64 -17.83
CA ARG A 298 -15.11 5.50 -18.07
C ARG A 298 -14.34 4.21 -18.39
N HIS A 299 -13.37 4.27 -19.31
CA HIS A 299 -12.55 3.11 -19.65
C HIS A 299 -11.65 2.66 -18.50
N TYR A 300 -11.12 3.62 -17.74
CA TYR A 300 -10.33 3.31 -16.54
C TYR A 300 -11.17 2.59 -15.48
N LEU A 301 -12.40 3.06 -15.23
CA LEU A 301 -13.33 2.40 -14.31
C LEU A 301 -13.72 1.00 -14.80
N ALA A 302 -13.93 0.80 -16.11
CA ALA A 302 -14.22 -0.52 -16.67
C ALA A 302 -13.07 -1.52 -16.45
N VAL A 303 -11.83 -1.10 -16.71
CA VAL A 303 -10.65 -1.94 -16.45
C VAL A 303 -10.50 -2.23 -14.96
N GLY A 304 -10.64 -1.23 -14.10
CA GLY A 304 -10.58 -1.40 -12.66
C GLY A 304 -11.63 -2.40 -12.14
N TYR A 305 -12.88 -2.28 -12.60
CA TYR A 305 -13.94 -3.22 -12.25
C TYR A 305 -13.60 -4.64 -12.72
N LEU A 306 -13.37 -4.83 -14.03
CA LEU A 306 -13.13 -6.14 -14.62
C LEU A 306 -11.89 -6.85 -14.08
N THR A 307 -10.94 -6.14 -13.51
CA THR A 307 -9.78 -6.75 -12.85
C THR A 307 -9.98 -6.85 -11.34
N THR A 308 -10.04 -5.73 -10.63
CA THR A 308 -10.05 -5.72 -9.16
C THR A 308 -11.28 -6.39 -8.56
N VAL A 309 -12.49 -6.06 -9.06
CA VAL A 309 -13.73 -6.67 -8.53
C VAL A 309 -13.80 -8.16 -8.87
N THR A 310 -13.43 -8.54 -10.08
CA THR A 310 -13.43 -9.95 -10.50
C THR A 310 -12.53 -10.81 -9.61
N PHE A 311 -11.27 -10.38 -9.39
CA PHE A 311 -10.35 -11.11 -8.53
C PHE A 311 -10.77 -11.08 -7.05
N SER A 312 -11.35 -9.96 -6.58
CA SER A 312 -11.85 -9.88 -5.21
C SER A 312 -13.05 -10.79 -4.97
N VAL A 313 -13.99 -10.87 -5.93
CA VAL A 313 -15.14 -11.78 -5.84
C VAL A 313 -14.70 -13.23 -5.95
N SER A 314 -13.76 -13.56 -6.82
CA SER A 314 -13.23 -14.93 -6.91
C SER A 314 -12.58 -15.37 -5.61
N CYS A 315 -11.83 -14.47 -4.96
CA CYS A 315 -11.25 -14.71 -3.63
C CYS A 315 -12.32 -14.81 -2.53
N PHE A 316 -13.39 -14.00 -2.62
CA PHE A 316 -14.51 -14.02 -1.67
C PHE A 316 -15.25 -15.36 -1.68
N VAL A 317 -15.45 -15.95 -2.83
CA VAL A 317 -16.11 -17.27 -2.98
C VAL A 317 -15.34 -18.38 -2.27
N VAL A 318 -14.01 -18.31 -2.27
CA VAL A 318 -13.11 -19.29 -1.64
C VAL A 318 -12.45 -18.76 -0.36
N ALA A 319 -13.04 -17.75 0.27
CA ALA A 319 -12.41 -17.08 1.42
C ALA A 319 -11.95 -18.02 2.54
N PRO A 320 -12.69 -19.06 2.96
CA PRO A 320 -12.20 -20.00 3.96
C PRO A 320 -10.94 -20.77 3.51
N GLU A 321 -10.92 -21.27 2.29
CA GLU A 321 -9.79 -21.99 1.72
C GLU A 321 -8.61 -21.03 1.48
N ALA A 322 -8.88 -19.80 1.03
CA ALA A 322 -7.88 -18.77 0.85
C ALA A 322 -7.18 -18.42 2.18
N ILE A 323 -7.93 -18.27 3.28
CA ILE A 323 -7.37 -18.07 4.62
C ILE A 323 -6.50 -19.27 5.02
N GLN A 324 -6.98 -20.48 4.79
CA GLN A 324 -6.20 -21.70 5.09
C GLN A 324 -4.89 -21.76 4.28
N VAL A 325 -4.95 -21.39 2.99
CA VAL A 325 -3.77 -21.36 2.11
C VAL A 325 -2.81 -20.25 2.49
N LEU A 326 -3.31 -19.06 2.80
CA LEU A 326 -2.47 -17.92 3.10
C LEU A 326 -1.88 -17.96 4.51
N TYR A 327 -2.69 -18.32 5.50
CA TYR A 327 -2.33 -18.14 6.92
C TYR A 327 -2.41 -19.43 7.76
N GLY A 328 -3.20 -20.42 7.31
CA GLY A 328 -3.46 -21.65 8.05
C GLY A 328 -4.85 -21.66 8.72
N ALA A 329 -5.34 -22.86 9.06
CA ALA A 329 -6.70 -23.05 9.59
C ALA A 329 -7.01 -22.28 10.89
N ARG A 330 -5.99 -22.03 11.73
CA ARG A 330 -6.13 -21.29 12.99
C ARG A 330 -6.54 -19.81 12.81
N TYR A 331 -6.47 -19.26 11.58
CA TYR A 331 -6.91 -17.90 11.25
C TYR A 331 -8.37 -17.83 10.75
N LEU A 332 -9.06 -18.97 10.61
CA LEU A 332 -10.46 -19.02 10.19
C LEU A 332 -11.43 -18.18 11.05
N PRO A 333 -11.22 -17.99 12.38
CA PRO A 333 -12.06 -17.07 13.15
C PRO A 333 -12.08 -15.63 12.62
N GLY A 334 -11.09 -15.23 11.81
CA GLY A 334 -11.04 -13.94 11.10
C GLY A 334 -11.79 -13.89 9.77
N TYR A 335 -12.52 -14.94 9.39
CA TYR A 335 -13.23 -15.02 8.11
C TYR A 335 -14.11 -13.81 7.80
N ALA A 336 -14.92 -13.36 8.76
CA ALA A 336 -15.78 -12.19 8.56
C ALA A 336 -14.97 -10.91 8.28
N VAL A 337 -13.86 -10.71 9.01
CA VAL A 337 -12.94 -9.59 8.79
C VAL A 337 -12.33 -9.66 7.39
N PHE A 338 -11.86 -10.83 6.98
CA PHE A 338 -11.27 -11.05 5.65
C PHE A 338 -12.26 -10.72 4.53
N CYS A 339 -13.51 -11.20 4.64
CA CYS A 339 -14.58 -10.89 3.69
C CYS A 339 -14.88 -9.38 3.62
N LEU A 340 -14.94 -8.68 4.76
CA LEU A 340 -15.16 -7.24 4.80
C LEU A 340 -14.02 -6.45 4.13
N TYR A 341 -12.76 -6.87 4.30
CA TYR A 341 -11.64 -6.23 3.61
C TYR A 341 -11.60 -6.53 2.11
N LEU A 342 -12.10 -7.70 1.67
CA LEU A 342 -12.35 -7.94 0.24
C LEU A 342 -13.43 -7.01 -0.31
N VAL A 343 -14.53 -6.78 0.45
CA VAL A 343 -15.56 -5.79 0.07
C VAL A 343 -14.96 -4.38 0.00
N THR A 344 -14.10 -4.01 0.95
CA THR A 344 -13.37 -2.73 0.89
C THR A 344 -12.54 -2.61 -0.40
N THR A 345 -11.87 -3.69 -0.81
CA THR A 345 -11.11 -3.73 -2.06
C THR A 345 -12.02 -3.59 -3.29
N MET A 346 -13.19 -4.24 -3.27
CA MET A 346 -14.20 -4.09 -4.33
C MET A 346 -14.72 -2.65 -4.44
N VAL A 347 -14.99 -1.98 -3.33
CA VAL A 347 -15.44 -0.58 -3.30
C VAL A 347 -14.36 0.35 -3.84
N ARG A 348 -13.10 0.05 -3.58
CA ARG A 348 -11.92 0.81 -4.04
C ARG A 348 -11.32 0.27 -5.34
N PHE A 349 -12.12 -0.35 -6.20
CA PHE A 349 -11.66 -1.03 -7.42
C PHE A 349 -10.86 -0.14 -8.39
N ALA A 350 -10.99 1.17 -8.26
CA ALA A 350 -10.25 2.15 -9.04
C ALA A 350 -9.88 3.36 -8.17
N SER A 351 -8.85 4.11 -8.56
CA SER A 351 -8.50 5.36 -7.86
C SER A 351 -9.46 6.47 -8.25
N LEU A 352 -10.48 6.66 -7.45
CA LEU A 352 -11.54 7.66 -7.68
C LEU A 352 -11.06 9.09 -7.38
N SER A 353 -9.91 9.26 -6.74
CA SER A 353 -9.24 10.54 -6.54
C SER A 353 -8.52 11.06 -7.80
N LEU A 354 -8.40 10.23 -8.85
CA LEU A 354 -7.67 10.52 -10.09
C LEU A 354 -8.04 11.89 -10.70
N ILE A 355 -9.34 12.16 -10.87
CA ILE A 355 -9.82 13.38 -11.51
C ILE A 355 -9.49 14.61 -10.66
N LEU A 356 -9.76 14.56 -9.35
CA LEU A 356 -9.48 15.65 -8.42
C LEU A 356 -7.98 15.93 -8.30
N SER A 357 -7.17 14.88 -8.30
CA SER A 357 -5.71 14.99 -8.30
C SER A 357 -5.21 15.67 -9.58
N ALA A 358 -5.69 15.21 -10.73
CA ALA A 358 -5.34 15.80 -12.04
C ALA A 358 -5.84 17.24 -12.23
N ALA A 359 -6.96 17.60 -11.60
CA ALA A 359 -7.51 18.95 -11.57
C ALA A 359 -6.82 19.88 -10.54
N GLY A 360 -5.83 19.38 -9.79
CA GLY A 360 -5.13 20.16 -8.77
C GLY A 360 -5.95 20.44 -7.51
N ARG A 361 -7.07 19.73 -7.29
CA ARG A 361 -7.96 19.92 -6.13
C ARG A 361 -7.41 19.23 -4.86
N THR A 362 -6.12 19.41 -4.61
CA THR A 362 -5.39 18.74 -3.51
C THR A 362 -5.96 19.11 -2.14
N ARG A 363 -6.37 20.37 -1.93
CA ARG A 363 -6.99 20.80 -0.67
C ARG A 363 -8.31 20.06 -0.40
N THR A 364 -9.13 19.87 -1.44
CA THR A 364 -10.38 19.09 -1.32
C THR A 364 -10.11 17.64 -0.96
N LEU A 365 -9.12 17.01 -1.62
CA LEU A 365 -8.70 15.66 -1.30
C LEU A 365 -8.20 15.53 0.14
N MET A 366 -7.40 16.48 0.60
CA MET A 366 -6.90 16.52 1.97
C MET A 366 -8.05 16.60 2.99
N VAL A 367 -9.01 17.51 2.78
CA VAL A 367 -10.16 17.67 3.70
C VAL A 367 -11.03 16.41 3.74
N VAL A 368 -11.35 15.83 2.56
CA VAL A 368 -12.14 14.59 2.47
C VAL A 368 -11.41 13.44 3.16
N SER A 369 -10.08 13.29 2.94
CA SER A 369 -9.29 12.23 3.57
C SER A 369 -9.20 12.41 5.08
N LEU A 370 -9.00 13.63 5.57
CA LEU A 370 -8.94 13.93 7.01
C LEU A 370 -10.28 13.63 7.69
N ALA A 371 -11.39 14.08 7.09
CA ALA A 371 -12.73 13.78 7.59
C ALA A 371 -13.00 12.27 7.61
N ALA A 372 -12.57 11.55 6.57
CA ALA A 372 -12.71 10.09 6.51
C ALA A 372 -11.93 9.38 7.63
N VAL A 373 -10.69 9.81 7.93
CA VAL A 373 -9.89 9.21 9.03
C VAL A 373 -10.53 9.45 10.38
N VAL A 374 -10.96 10.68 10.65
CA VAL A 374 -11.63 11.01 11.92
C VAL A 374 -12.91 10.20 12.08
N LEU A 375 -13.73 10.15 11.02
CA LEU A 375 -14.95 9.34 11.03
C LEU A 375 -14.65 7.85 11.22
N ASN A 376 -13.62 7.33 10.54
CA ASN A 376 -13.19 5.94 10.68
C ASN A 376 -12.73 5.63 12.11
N ALA A 377 -11.97 6.52 12.74
CA ALA A 377 -11.51 6.35 14.11
C ALA A 377 -12.71 6.29 15.10
N VAL A 378 -13.64 7.23 14.97
CA VAL A 378 -14.86 7.26 15.80
C VAL A 378 -15.70 6.00 15.60
N LEU A 379 -15.95 5.63 14.33
CA LEU A 379 -16.75 4.44 14.02
C LEU A 379 -16.04 3.14 14.41
N CYS A 380 -14.71 3.04 14.30
CA CYS A 380 -13.98 1.86 14.75
C CYS A 380 -14.18 1.62 16.26
N VAL A 381 -14.08 2.66 17.08
CA VAL A 381 -14.32 2.56 18.53
C VAL A 381 -15.79 2.25 18.82
N ALA A 382 -16.71 2.98 18.20
CA ALA A 382 -18.16 2.80 18.44
C ALA A 382 -18.64 1.41 18.01
N LEU A 383 -18.25 0.96 16.81
CA LEU A 383 -18.67 -0.35 16.31
C LEU A 383 -17.91 -1.49 16.99
N TYR A 384 -16.69 -1.27 17.51
CA TYR A 384 -16.07 -2.25 18.38
C TYR A 384 -16.90 -2.47 19.65
N ALA A 385 -17.40 -1.41 20.28
CA ALA A 385 -18.26 -1.52 21.46
C ALA A 385 -19.58 -2.26 21.18
N LEU A 386 -20.11 -2.16 19.95
CA LEU A 386 -21.39 -2.78 19.56
C LEU A 386 -21.23 -4.21 19.00
N MET A 387 -20.20 -4.46 18.21
CA MET A 387 -20.02 -5.68 17.41
C MET A 387 -18.72 -6.44 17.76
N GLY A 388 -17.94 -5.92 18.72
CA GLY A 388 -16.67 -6.52 19.12
C GLY A 388 -15.65 -6.59 17.98
N PHE A 389 -14.97 -7.71 17.87
CA PHE A 389 -13.85 -7.99 16.96
C PHE A 389 -14.10 -7.59 15.49
N VAL A 390 -15.33 -7.70 14.99
CA VAL A 390 -15.66 -7.41 13.58
C VAL A 390 -15.96 -5.92 13.35
N GLY A 391 -16.29 -5.18 14.43
CA GLY A 391 -16.72 -3.79 14.37
C GLY A 391 -15.80 -2.86 13.58
N PRO A 392 -14.48 -2.83 13.83
CA PRO A 392 -13.55 -1.97 13.09
C PRO A 392 -13.48 -2.28 11.60
N ALA A 393 -13.67 -3.55 11.20
CA ALA A 393 -13.73 -3.93 9.78
C ALA A 393 -15.00 -3.38 9.12
N VAL A 394 -16.15 -3.43 9.81
CA VAL A 394 -17.42 -2.83 9.34
C VAL A 394 -17.27 -1.31 9.22
N ALA A 395 -16.66 -0.65 10.20
CA ALA A 395 -16.35 0.79 10.15
C ALA A 395 -15.55 1.14 8.90
N SER A 396 -14.49 0.38 8.63
CA SER A 396 -13.62 0.58 7.46
C SER A 396 -14.40 0.45 6.14
N VAL A 397 -15.29 -0.54 6.01
CA VAL A 397 -16.17 -0.68 4.82
C VAL A 397 -17.09 0.54 4.70
N ALA A 398 -17.80 0.91 5.78
CA ALA A 398 -18.76 2.01 5.74
C ALA A 398 -18.11 3.34 5.34
N VAL A 399 -16.94 3.66 5.93
CA VAL A 399 -16.21 4.88 5.61
C VAL A 399 -15.66 4.85 4.19
N ASN A 400 -15.14 3.72 3.71
CA ASN A 400 -14.67 3.61 2.32
C ASN A 400 -15.83 3.76 1.31
N VAL A 401 -17.01 3.21 1.59
CA VAL A 401 -18.22 3.42 0.76
C VAL A 401 -18.59 4.91 0.73
N GLY A 402 -18.67 5.56 1.89
CA GLY A 402 -18.96 7.00 1.98
C GLY A 402 -17.92 7.86 1.25
N MET A 403 -16.64 7.60 1.48
CA MET A 403 -15.54 8.31 0.81
C MET A 403 -15.60 8.12 -0.72
N THR A 404 -15.84 6.91 -1.18
CA THR A 404 -16.02 6.58 -2.60
C THR A 404 -17.17 7.38 -3.22
N ALA A 405 -18.33 7.44 -2.56
CA ALA A 405 -19.49 8.20 -3.03
C ALA A 405 -19.18 9.72 -3.13
N VAL A 406 -18.51 10.27 -2.12
CA VAL A 406 -18.07 11.67 -2.12
C VAL A 406 -17.07 11.95 -3.25
N LEU A 407 -16.04 11.10 -3.42
CA LEU A 407 -15.05 11.27 -4.47
C LEU A 407 -15.66 11.16 -5.87
N ILE A 408 -16.58 10.23 -6.11
CA ILE A 408 -17.32 10.12 -7.37
C ILE A 408 -18.10 11.42 -7.62
N ARG A 409 -18.89 11.90 -6.64
CA ARG A 409 -19.69 13.11 -6.80
C ARG A 409 -18.84 14.35 -7.11
N LEU A 410 -17.71 14.50 -6.44
CA LEU A 410 -16.78 15.61 -6.68
C LEU A 410 -16.10 15.49 -8.06
N SER A 411 -15.69 14.28 -8.44
CA SER A 411 -15.10 14.03 -9.76
C SER A 411 -16.08 14.32 -10.91
N LEU A 412 -17.36 13.96 -10.74
CA LEU A 412 -18.42 14.28 -11.71
C LEU A 412 -18.62 15.78 -11.88
N ARG A 413 -18.58 16.54 -10.77
CA ARG A 413 -18.67 18.02 -10.83
C ARG A 413 -17.51 18.65 -11.60
N GLU A 414 -16.28 18.15 -11.40
CA GLU A 414 -15.10 18.64 -12.15
C GLU A 414 -15.18 18.34 -13.66
N MET A 415 -15.89 17.29 -14.03
CA MET A 415 -16.10 16.88 -15.43
C MET A 415 -17.35 17.49 -16.06
N ASP A 416 -18.15 18.32 -15.33
CA ASP A 416 -19.48 18.81 -15.75
C ASP A 416 -20.39 17.66 -16.23
N GLY A 417 -20.36 16.52 -15.51
CA GLY A 417 -21.06 15.31 -15.89
C GLY A 417 -21.98 14.76 -14.81
N GLY A 418 -23.01 14.03 -15.22
CA GLY A 418 -23.84 13.20 -14.33
C GLY A 418 -23.31 11.77 -14.22
N LEU A 419 -23.91 10.97 -13.35
CA LEU A 419 -23.55 9.54 -13.20
C LEU A 419 -23.62 8.79 -14.55
N ALA A 420 -24.64 9.05 -15.35
CA ALA A 420 -24.83 8.42 -16.65
C ALA A 420 -23.74 8.75 -17.69
N THR A 421 -23.04 9.88 -17.52
CA THR A 421 -21.95 10.29 -18.42
C THR A 421 -20.61 9.65 -18.08
N ALA A 422 -20.39 9.37 -16.81
CA ALA A 422 -19.14 8.76 -16.31
C ALA A 422 -19.25 7.22 -16.28
N PHE A 423 -20.45 6.70 -16.07
CA PHE A 423 -20.71 5.25 -15.99
C PHE A 423 -21.62 4.82 -17.14
N ASP A 424 -21.24 3.76 -17.83
CA ASP A 424 -22.13 3.02 -18.72
C ASP A 424 -22.99 2.08 -17.89
N ALA A 425 -24.21 2.48 -17.57
CA ALA A 425 -25.10 1.68 -16.75
C ALA A 425 -25.36 0.29 -17.36
N GLY A 426 -25.45 0.19 -18.70
CA GLY A 426 -25.62 -1.08 -19.39
C GLY A 426 -24.40 -1.98 -19.25
N ALA A 427 -23.21 -1.43 -19.50
CA ALA A 427 -21.97 -2.18 -19.35
C ALA A 427 -21.72 -2.60 -17.90
N LEU A 428 -21.92 -1.69 -16.93
CA LEU A 428 -21.77 -2.02 -15.50
C LEU A 428 -22.80 -3.07 -15.04
N GLY A 429 -24.03 -3.00 -15.53
CA GLY A 429 -25.04 -4.02 -15.28
C GLY A 429 -24.62 -5.39 -15.80
N LEU A 430 -24.07 -5.45 -17.02
CA LEU A 430 -23.54 -6.69 -17.58
C LEU A 430 -22.34 -7.22 -16.76
N TYR A 431 -21.43 -6.33 -16.34
CA TYR A 431 -20.29 -6.73 -15.50
C TYR A 431 -20.77 -7.27 -14.15
N ALA A 432 -21.74 -6.62 -13.51
CA ALA A 432 -22.29 -7.06 -12.23
C ALA A 432 -23.03 -8.41 -12.38
N LEU A 433 -23.86 -8.57 -13.41
CA LEU A 433 -24.58 -9.82 -13.68
C LEU A 433 -23.63 -10.97 -13.99
N SER A 434 -22.62 -10.75 -14.86
CA SER A 434 -21.63 -11.77 -15.19
C SER A 434 -20.79 -12.16 -13.98
N THR A 435 -20.42 -11.19 -13.12
CA THR A 435 -19.68 -11.43 -11.88
C THR A 435 -20.53 -12.22 -10.88
N LEU A 436 -21.81 -11.86 -10.71
CA LEU A 436 -22.73 -12.59 -9.83
C LEU A 436 -22.97 -14.03 -10.31
N ALA A 437 -23.22 -14.20 -11.61
CA ALA A 437 -23.41 -15.53 -12.17
C ALA A 437 -22.16 -16.41 -12.02
N ALA A 438 -20.97 -15.85 -12.29
CA ALA A 438 -19.71 -16.53 -12.10
C ALA A 438 -19.44 -16.85 -10.62
N ALA A 439 -19.80 -15.97 -9.70
CA ALA A 439 -19.69 -16.20 -8.26
C ALA A 439 -20.58 -17.35 -7.79
N LEU A 440 -21.85 -17.40 -8.25
CA LEU A 440 -22.77 -18.49 -7.95
C LEU A 440 -22.27 -19.83 -8.52
N GLY A 441 -21.82 -19.86 -9.78
CA GLY A 441 -21.20 -21.03 -10.38
C GLY A 441 -19.91 -21.46 -9.65
N GLY A 442 -19.09 -20.51 -9.28
CA GLY A 442 -17.88 -20.76 -8.48
C GLY A 442 -18.20 -21.32 -7.08
N TRP A 443 -19.25 -20.83 -6.45
CA TRP A 443 -19.70 -21.36 -5.15
C TRP A 443 -20.22 -22.81 -5.26
N ALA A 444 -20.96 -23.13 -6.32
CA ALA A 444 -21.39 -24.50 -6.60
C ALA A 444 -20.17 -25.41 -6.87
N LEU A 445 -19.24 -24.95 -7.70
CA LEU A 445 -17.97 -25.67 -7.98
C LEU A 445 -17.18 -25.90 -6.69
N ARG A 446 -17.00 -24.85 -5.85
CA ARG A 446 -16.35 -24.96 -4.55
C ARG A 446 -16.99 -26.07 -3.69
N ARG A 447 -18.34 -26.10 -3.59
CA ARG A 447 -19.04 -27.14 -2.81
C ARG A 447 -18.74 -28.54 -3.34
N ALA A 448 -18.76 -28.72 -4.65
CA ALA A 448 -18.43 -29.99 -5.28
C ALA A 448 -17.00 -30.43 -4.96
N LEU A 449 -16.03 -29.52 -5.11
CA LEU A 449 -14.61 -29.80 -4.84
C LEU A 449 -14.34 -30.08 -3.34
N VAL A 450 -15.03 -29.38 -2.44
CA VAL A 450 -14.98 -29.68 -0.99
C VAL A 450 -15.56 -31.05 -0.69
N ALA A 451 -16.66 -31.42 -1.30
CA ALA A 451 -17.29 -32.74 -1.15
C ALA A 451 -16.39 -33.89 -1.67
N LEU A 452 -15.56 -33.60 -2.68
CA LEU A 452 -14.53 -34.54 -3.18
C LEU A 452 -13.27 -34.62 -2.28
N GLY A 453 -13.21 -33.86 -1.19
CA GLY A 453 -12.09 -33.87 -0.24
C GLY A 453 -10.80 -33.30 -0.78
N LEU A 454 -10.85 -32.42 -1.78
CA LEU A 454 -9.64 -31.83 -2.37
C LEU A 454 -8.94 -30.84 -1.41
N PRO A 455 -7.59 -30.72 -1.50
CA PRO A 455 -6.83 -29.78 -0.68
C PRO A 455 -7.28 -28.32 -0.92
N ALA A 456 -7.26 -27.49 0.14
CA ALA A 456 -7.67 -26.08 0.09
C ALA A 456 -6.94 -25.30 -1.01
N LEU A 457 -5.66 -25.57 -1.26
CA LEU A 457 -4.88 -24.93 -2.34
C LEU A 457 -5.49 -25.22 -3.72
N VAL A 458 -5.83 -26.49 -3.99
CA VAL A 458 -6.41 -26.89 -5.27
C VAL A 458 -7.78 -26.25 -5.48
N ILE A 459 -8.63 -26.26 -4.44
CA ILE A 459 -9.94 -25.62 -4.46
C ILE A 459 -9.78 -24.11 -4.74
N THR A 460 -8.89 -23.44 -4.02
CA THR A 460 -8.64 -22.00 -4.18
C THR A 460 -8.22 -21.69 -5.61
N VAL A 461 -7.22 -22.37 -6.15
CA VAL A 461 -6.72 -22.09 -7.51
C VAL A 461 -7.78 -22.40 -8.56
N LEU A 462 -8.42 -23.56 -8.52
CA LEU A 462 -9.41 -23.96 -9.54
C LEU A 462 -10.61 -23.02 -9.56
N VAL A 463 -11.19 -22.69 -8.39
CA VAL A 463 -12.38 -21.85 -8.33
C VAL A 463 -12.03 -20.40 -8.67
N MET A 464 -10.90 -19.85 -8.17
CA MET A 464 -10.47 -18.50 -8.53
C MET A 464 -10.22 -18.38 -10.04
N CYS A 465 -9.54 -19.36 -10.65
CA CYS A 465 -9.32 -19.38 -12.10
C CYS A 465 -10.64 -19.50 -12.87
N ALA A 466 -11.55 -20.37 -12.46
CA ALA A 466 -12.83 -20.56 -13.12
C ALA A 466 -13.70 -19.31 -13.07
N VAL A 467 -13.87 -18.71 -11.89
CA VAL A 467 -14.66 -17.47 -11.72
C VAL A 467 -14.03 -16.31 -12.49
N SER A 468 -12.71 -16.11 -12.36
CA SER A 468 -12.03 -15.03 -13.06
C SER A 468 -12.06 -15.21 -14.57
N ALA A 469 -11.82 -16.42 -15.07
CA ALA A 469 -11.89 -16.72 -16.50
C ALA A 469 -13.32 -16.51 -17.05
N ALA A 470 -14.34 -16.97 -16.34
CA ALA A 470 -15.74 -16.79 -16.77
C ALA A 470 -16.10 -15.30 -16.95
N VAL A 471 -15.79 -14.46 -15.95
CA VAL A 471 -16.08 -13.01 -16.03
C VAL A 471 -15.27 -12.34 -17.13
N LEU A 472 -13.96 -12.63 -17.20
CA LEU A 472 -13.09 -12.00 -18.19
C LEU A 472 -13.40 -12.43 -19.63
N LEU A 473 -13.75 -13.70 -19.86
CA LEU A 473 -14.12 -14.21 -21.19
C LEU A 473 -15.45 -13.62 -21.66
N ILE A 474 -16.47 -13.55 -20.79
CA ILE A 474 -17.76 -12.92 -21.12
C ILE A 474 -17.54 -11.45 -21.50
N ASN A 475 -16.66 -10.75 -20.81
CA ASN A 475 -16.44 -9.31 -20.99
C ASN A 475 -15.16 -8.98 -21.81
N ILE A 476 -14.56 -9.96 -22.50
CA ILE A 476 -13.26 -9.80 -23.19
C ILE A 476 -13.27 -8.69 -24.24
N LYS A 477 -14.37 -8.55 -24.98
CA LYS A 477 -14.52 -7.49 -26.00
C LYS A 477 -14.50 -6.10 -25.36
N SER A 478 -15.20 -5.93 -24.24
CA SER A 478 -15.25 -4.67 -23.48
C SER A 478 -13.91 -4.33 -22.84
N LEU A 479 -13.25 -5.33 -22.23
CA LEU A 479 -11.91 -5.16 -21.66
C LEU A 479 -10.89 -4.77 -22.75
N ALA A 480 -10.87 -5.49 -23.87
CA ALA A 480 -9.96 -5.20 -24.98
C ALA A 480 -10.23 -3.82 -25.61
N ALA A 481 -11.50 -3.41 -25.74
CA ALA A 481 -11.86 -2.08 -26.21
C ALA A 481 -11.37 -0.99 -25.26
N SER A 482 -11.58 -1.18 -23.94
CA SER A 482 -11.13 -0.23 -22.92
C SER A 482 -9.61 -0.12 -22.87
N LEU A 483 -8.88 -1.23 -22.96
CA LEU A 483 -7.42 -1.23 -23.01
C LEU A 483 -6.87 -0.53 -24.26
N ARG A 484 -7.48 -0.78 -25.44
CA ARG A 484 -7.11 -0.09 -26.67
C ARG A 484 -7.38 1.42 -26.58
N ALA A 485 -8.55 1.81 -26.07
CA ALA A 485 -8.91 3.22 -25.87
C ALA A 485 -7.91 3.93 -24.95
N LEU A 486 -7.52 3.32 -23.83
CA LEU A 486 -6.52 3.87 -22.92
C LEU A 486 -5.14 4.00 -23.57
N ASN A 487 -4.77 3.07 -24.46
CA ASN A 487 -3.48 3.12 -25.18
C ASN A 487 -3.48 4.12 -26.35
N SER A 488 -4.62 4.32 -27.04
CA SER A 488 -4.73 5.24 -28.17
C SER A 488 -4.80 6.72 -27.76
N MET A 489 -5.08 7.00 -26.49
CA MET A 489 -5.16 8.37 -25.95
C MET A 489 -3.80 8.90 -25.42
N LYS A 490 -2.73 8.09 -25.53
CA LYS A 490 -1.36 8.52 -25.24
C LYS A 490 -0.90 9.53 -26.28
#